data_4c78f4e4284d85a38170205ed27aff52
#
_entry.id   4c78f4e4284d85a38170205ed27aff52
#
_cell.length_a   1.000
_cell.length_b   1.000
_cell.length_c   1.000
_cell.angle_alpha   90.00
_cell.angle_beta   90.00
_cell.angle_gamma   90.00
#
_symmetry.space_group_name_H-M   'P 1'
#
loop_
_entity.id
_entity.type
_entity.pdbx_description
1 polymer ?
#
loop_
_entity_poly.entity_id
_entity_poly.type
_entity_poly.pdbx_seq_one_letter_code
_entity_poly.pdbx_strand_id
1 'polypeptide(L)'
;MDDRNSVSVGVLGSYGGRNLGDEAILTAMLDRLRADRPDVRIVVFSRDPAYSRAAHPDVEVVGWEGVCRERISEHLRRLSVLVLGGGGILYDTEARRYLRLVRTAQDLGVPVFTYALGAGPLTDETDCTWVRATLADAAEVTVRDEESKLVLEEAGLTRPITVTADPALLLTPGEGGDELLRAQAVPRDVRLVGMSVREPGRAAEHLDEEGYHQLLANVGDFLVHRLDAHVVFLPMERDDMRHAHAVVSRMADADRCTVLHGTYRPQQMLDIVRRLDLAIGMRLHFLIFAALAGIPLLPLPYAGKVFDFAQQIGAPALRGVVRETAGLLLAEVDRLWDERPDRVAHMTTRTAEMRLRATGTADRFLAYLDRTAPRPLVLAAAPTPAAG
;
A
#
# COMPACT_ATOMS: atom_id res chain seq x y z
N MET A 1 -20.87 -4.05 31.94
CA MET A 1 -20.02 -2.87 31.72
C MET A 1 -20.60 -2.12 30.54
N ASP A 2 -20.98 -0.87 30.74
CA ASP A 2 -21.75 -0.09 29.78
C ASP A 2 -20.84 0.25 28.57
N ASP A 3 -21.14 -0.35 27.41
CA ASP A 3 -20.37 -0.31 26.17
C ASP A 3 -20.42 1.09 25.47
N ARG A 4 -21.07 2.05 26.14
CA ARG A 4 -21.35 3.40 25.58
C ARG A 4 -20.23 4.41 25.72
N ASN A 5 -19.12 4.04 26.39
CA ASN A 5 -18.02 4.97 26.67
C ASN A 5 -16.68 4.58 25.98
N SER A 6 -16.65 3.49 25.20
CA SER A 6 -15.44 3.10 24.48
C SER A 6 -15.37 3.82 23.13
N VAL A 7 -14.21 4.45 22.84
CA VAL A 7 -13.94 5.08 21.55
C VAL A 7 -13.91 3.99 20.46
N SER A 8 -14.72 4.15 19.42
CA SER A 8 -14.81 3.19 18.32
C SER A 8 -14.38 3.85 17.01
N VAL A 9 -13.33 3.32 16.38
CA VAL A 9 -12.77 3.79 15.12
C VAL A 9 -13.16 2.84 14.01
N GLY A 10 -13.92 3.33 13.02
CA GLY A 10 -14.18 2.61 11.79
C GLY A 10 -13.04 2.84 10.80
N VAL A 11 -12.59 1.83 10.10
CA VAL A 11 -11.56 1.92 9.04
C VAL A 11 -12.13 1.39 7.74
N LEU A 12 -12.23 2.26 6.73
CA LEU A 12 -12.76 1.98 5.40
C LEU A 12 -11.68 2.22 4.35
N GLY A 13 -11.51 1.26 3.45
CA GLY A 13 -10.58 1.33 2.32
C GLY A 13 -10.72 0.12 1.40
N SER A 14 -9.73 -0.13 0.54
CA SER A 14 -9.72 -1.30 -0.37
C SER A 14 -9.33 -2.61 0.35
N TYR A 15 -9.67 -2.72 1.61
CA TYR A 15 -9.26 -3.82 2.50
C TYR A 15 -10.09 -5.09 2.27
N GLY A 16 -9.43 -6.25 2.42
CA GLY A 16 -10.01 -7.53 2.05
C GLY A 16 -9.99 -7.81 0.55
N GLY A 17 -9.42 -6.92 -0.26
CA GLY A 17 -9.23 -7.10 -1.70
C GLY A 17 -8.05 -8.01 -2.05
N ARG A 18 -7.27 -8.42 -1.06
CA ARG A 18 -6.06 -9.26 -1.21
C ARG A 18 -4.97 -8.62 -2.08
N ASN A 19 -4.99 -7.28 -2.24
CA ASN A 19 -3.88 -6.51 -2.76
C ASN A 19 -2.90 -6.28 -1.60
N LEU A 20 -1.70 -6.81 -1.69
CA LEU A 20 -0.70 -6.76 -0.61
C LEU A 20 -0.35 -5.33 -0.18
N GLY A 21 -0.48 -4.37 -1.09
CA GLY A 21 -0.25 -2.97 -0.77
C GLY A 21 -1.32 -2.38 0.13
N ASP A 22 -2.58 -2.58 -0.22
CA ASP A 22 -3.71 -2.08 0.58
C ASP A 22 -3.74 -2.76 1.96
N GLU A 23 -3.44 -4.07 2.00
CA GLU A 23 -3.31 -4.82 3.25
C GLU A 23 -2.10 -4.35 4.10
N ALA A 24 -1.00 -3.89 3.47
CA ALA A 24 0.15 -3.32 4.18
C ALA A 24 -0.21 -1.99 4.84
N ILE A 25 -0.96 -1.15 4.15
CA ILE A 25 -1.47 0.12 4.69
C ILE A 25 -2.37 -0.15 5.90
N LEU A 26 -3.32 -1.09 5.77
CA LEU A 26 -4.20 -1.48 6.88
C LEU A 26 -3.38 -1.98 8.06
N THR A 27 -2.46 -2.91 7.83
CA THR A 27 -1.61 -3.49 8.88
C THR A 27 -0.84 -2.42 9.63
N ALA A 28 -0.14 -1.54 8.92
CA ALA A 28 0.64 -0.45 9.53
C ALA A 28 -0.24 0.52 10.35
N MET A 29 -1.44 0.84 9.84
CA MET A 29 -2.41 1.68 10.58
C MET A 29 -2.90 0.99 11.85
N LEU A 30 -3.28 -0.29 11.76
CA LEU A 30 -3.77 -1.05 12.92
C LEU A 30 -2.68 -1.21 13.98
N ASP A 31 -1.46 -1.56 13.59
CA ASP A 31 -0.33 -1.72 14.52
C ASP A 31 -0.06 -0.42 15.27
N ARG A 32 -0.10 0.72 14.57
CA ARG A 32 0.07 2.02 15.19
C ARG A 32 -1.05 2.37 16.16
N LEU A 33 -2.33 2.14 15.77
CA LEU A 33 -3.47 2.39 16.64
C LEU A 33 -3.43 1.51 17.90
N ARG A 34 -3.08 0.23 17.77
CA ARG A 34 -2.97 -0.69 18.91
C ARG A 34 -1.87 -0.26 19.89
N ALA A 35 -0.73 0.20 19.36
CA ALA A 35 0.38 0.65 20.18
C ALA A 35 0.05 1.91 20.98
N ASP A 36 -0.57 2.90 20.34
CA ASP A 36 -0.78 4.22 20.95
C ASP A 36 -2.14 4.38 21.65
N ARG A 37 -3.16 3.67 21.21
CA ARG A 37 -4.54 3.72 21.72
C ARG A 37 -5.13 2.32 21.88
N PRO A 38 -4.59 1.49 22.79
CA PRO A 38 -5.10 0.13 23.06
C PRO A 38 -6.52 0.12 23.65
N ASP A 39 -7.01 1.28 24.11
CA ASP A 39 -8.37 1.51 24.60
C ASP A 39 -9.43 1.61 23.48
N VAL A 40 -9.01 1.77 22.23
CA VAL A 40 -9.90 2.00 21.09
C VAL A 40 -10.40 0.68 20.51
N ARG A 41 -11.72 0.57 20.33
CA ARG A 41 -12.33 -0.49 19.53
C ARG A 41 -12.16 -0.19 18.05
N ILE A 42 -11.59 -1.10 17.28
CA ILE A 42 -11.37 -0.94 15.84
C ILE A 42 -12.38 -1.79 15.07
N VAL A 43 -13.03 -1.19 14.08
CA VAL A 43 -14.00 -1.83 13.18
C VAL A 43 -13.50 -1.66 11.74
N VAL A 44 -13.08 -2.76 11.10
CA VAL A 44 -12.61 -2.76 9.71
C VAL A 44 -13.76 -3.09 8.77
N PHE A 45 -14.05 -2.18 7.83
CA PHE A 45 -14.99 -2.43 6.74
C PHE A 45 -14.25 -3.13 5.59
N SER A 46 -14.56 -4.40 5.39
CA SER A 46 -13.82 -5.30 4.49
C SER A 46 -14.67 -5.78 3.31
N ARG A 47 -14.02 -5.98 2.17
CA ARG A 47 -14.59 -6.63 0.98
C ARG A 47 -14.69 -8.14 1.13
N ASP A 48 -13.70 -8.76 1.83
CA ASP A 48 -13.71 -10.19 2.21
C ASP A 48 -13.56 -10.30 3.74
N PRO A 49 -14.67 -10.33 4.49
CA PRO A 49 -14.62 -10.38 5.94
C PRO A 49 -13.95 -11.64 6.51
N ALA A 50 -14.01 -12.76 5.80
CA ALA A 50 -13.38 -14.00 6.25
C ALA A 50 -11.86 -13.87 6.21
N TYR A 51 -11.33 -13.34 5.11
CA TYR A 51 -9.91 -13.05 4.96
C TYR A 51 -9.42 -12.04 6.02
N SER A 52 -10.12 -10.91 6.18
CA SER A 52 -9.70 -9.87 7.11
C SER A 52 -9.75 -10.32 8.57
N ARG A 53 -10.72 -11.16 8.98
CA ARG A 53 -10.75 -11.76 10.34
C ARG A 53 -9.58 -12.71 10.58
N ALA A 54 -9.20 -13.48 9.57
CA ALA A 54 -8.04 -14.37 9.69
C ALA A 54 -6.71 -13.59 9.75
N ALA A 55 -6.62 -12.46 9.05
CA ALA A 55 -5.44 -11.58 9.07
C ALA A 55 -5.33 -10.76 10.36
N HIS A 56 -6.46 -10.27 10.88
CA HIS A 56 -6.56 -9.36 12.04
C HIS A 56 -7.63 -9.87 13.03
N PRO A 57 -7.33 -10.92 13.82
CA PRO A 57 -8.33 -11.58 14.68
C PRO A 57 -8.79 -10.74 15.88
N ASP A 58 -8.08 -9.68 16.20
CA ASP A 58 -8.28 -8.77 17.33
C ASP A 58 -9.13 -7.53 17.00
N VAL A 59 -9.58 -7.39 15.75
CA VAL A 59 -10.47 -6.30 15.34
C VAL A 59 -11.86 -6.82 14.97
N GLU A 60 -12.87 -5.98 15.10
CA GLU A 60 -14.18 -6.28 14.52
C GLU A 60 -14.12 -6.09 13.00
N VAL A 61 -14.69 -7.03 12.24
CA VAL A 61 -14.73 -6.96 10.79
C VAL A 61 -16.15 -7.00 10.28
N VAL A 62 -16.53 -5.98 9.52
CA VAL A 62 -17.84 -5.81 8.90
C VAL A 62 -17.72 -5.90 7.38
N GLY A 63 -18.52 -6.79 6.76
CA GLY A 63 -18.65 -6.81 5.30
C GLY A 63 -19.53 -5.64 4.84
N TRP A 64 -19.13 -4.94 3.80
CA TRP A 64 -19.88 -3.77 3.33
C TRP A 64 -20.33 -3.86 1.87
N GLU A 65 -19.66 -4.62 1.04
CA GLU A 65 -20.07 -4.79 -0.36
C GLU A 65 -21.36 -5.62 -0.46
N GLY A 66 -22.33 -5.13 -1.24
CA GLY A 66 -23.61 -5.80 -1.42
C GLY A 66 -24.55 -5.76 -0.21
N VAL A 67 -24.18 -5.04 0.84
CA VAL A 67 -24.98 -4.89 2.06
C VAL A 67 -25.88 -3.65 1.95
N CYS A 68 -27.15 -3.76 2.36
CA CYS A 68 -28.09 -2.64 2.32
C CYS A 68 -27.67 -1.50 3.26
N ARG A 69 -28.10 -0.27 2.90
CA ARG A 69 -27.74 0.96 3.64
C ARG A 69 -28.15 0.91 5.11
N GLU A 70 -29.30 0.35 5.41
CA GLU A 70 -29.83 0.27 6.78
C GLU A 70 -28.88 -0.50 7.69
N ARG A 71 -28.44 -1.67 7.24
CA ARG A 71 -27.56 -2.56 8.00
C ARG A 71 -26.16 -1.94 8.19
N ILE A 72 -25.62 -1.29 7.19
CA ILE A 72 -24.35 -0.56 7.31
C ILE A 72 -24.49 0.62 8.27
N SER A 73 -25.62 1.35 8.22
CA SER A 73 -25.90 2.47 9.11
C SER A 73 -25.92 2.08 10.58
N GLU A 74 -26.33 0.84 10.93
CA GLU A 74 -26.27 0.33 12.30
C GLU A 74 -24.83 0.23 12.82
N HIS A 75 -23.89 -0.19 11.99
CA HIS A 75 -22.48 -0.22 12.36
C HIS A 75 -21.89 1.20 12.41
N LEU A 76 -22.21 2.05 11.42
CA LEU A 76 -21.68 3.42 11.39
C LEU A 76 -22.11 4.26 12.60
N ARG A 77 -23.37 4.15 13.06
CA ARG A 77 -23.87 4.91 14.24
C ARG A 77 -23.11 4.65 15.53
N ARG A 78 -22.39 3.53 15.61
CA ARG A 78 -21.61 3.16 16.80
C ARG A 78 -20.20 3.69 16.79
N LEU A 79 -19.79 4.33 15.70
CA LEU A 79 -18.45 4.84 15.54
C LEU A 79 -18.31 6.23 16.16
N SER A 80 -17.17 6.47 16.80
CA SER A 80 -16.74 7.82 17.20
C SER A 80 -16.15 8.59 16.02
N VAL A 81 -15.54 7.90 15.06
CA VAL A 81 -14.99 8.44 13.83
C VAL A 81 -14.89 7.34 12.77
N LEU A 82 -15.08 7.71 11.51
CA LEU A 82 -14.77 6.86 10.36
C LEU A 82 -13.48 7.37 9.72
N VAL A 83 -12.49 6.49 9.60
CA VAL A 83 -11.26 6.73 8.85
C VAL A 83 -11.46 6.22 7.43
N LEU A 84 -11.38 7.14 6.45
CA LEU A 84 -11.22 6.75 5.06
C LEU A 84 -9.73 6.51 4.82
N GLY A 85 -9.35 5.23 4.78
CA GLY A 85 -7.96 4.79 4.82
C GLY A 85 -7.22 4.93 3.52
N GLY A 86 -5.91 4.81 3.62
CA GLY A 86 -4.95 4.98 2.53
C GLY A 86 -5.13 4.02 1.35
N GLY A 87 -4.26 4.18 0.39
CA GLY A 87 -4.33 3.48 -0.89
C GLY A 87 -4.92 4.35 -1.99
N GLY A 88 -4.80 3.89 -3.24
CA GLY A 88 -5.34 4.61 -4.38
C GLY A 88 -6.81 4.27 -4.58
N ILE A 89 -7.70 4.85 -3.81
CA ILE A 89 -9.15 4.55 -3.83
C ILE A 89 -10.01 5.65 -4.43
N LEU A 90 -9.45 6.86 -4.61
CA LEU A 90 -10.16 7.99 -5.21
C LEU A 90 -9.76 8.15 -6.67
N TYR A 91 -10.33 7.32 -7.55
CA TYR A 91 -10.20 7.43 -9.01
C TYR A 91 -11.56 7.18 -9.69
N ASP A 92 -11.63 7.57 -10.96
CA ASP A 92 -12.87 7.43 -11.74
C ASP A 92 -13.47 6.03 -11.61
N THR A 93 -14.79 5.96 -11.48
CA THR A 93 -15.61 4.76 -11.28
C THR A 93 -15.56 4.12 -9.88
N GLU A 94 -14.44 4.14 -9.18
CA GLU A 94 -14.28 3.52 -7.85
C GLU A 94 -14.57 4.48 -6.68
N ALA A 95 -14.23 5.76 -6.81
CA ALA A 95 -14.36 6.73 -5.73
C ALA A 95 -15.77 6.71 -5.09
N ARG A 96 -16.83 6.70 -5.92
CA ARG A 96 -18.22 6.70 -5.46
C ARG A 96 -18.58 5.52 -4.56
N ARG A 97 -17.91 4.35 -4.70
CA ARG A 97 -18.18 3.17 -3.87
C ARG A 97 -17.88 3.47 -2.40
N TYR A 98 -16.72 4.06 -2.14
CA TYR A 98 -16.28 4.42 -0.79
C TYR A 98 -17.00 5.66 -0.29
N LEU A 99 -17.15 6.66 -1.14
CA LEU A 99 -17.75 7.94 -0.77
C LEU A 99 -19.24 7.83 -0.38
N ARG A 100 -19.98 6.84 -0.89
CA ARG A 100 -21.35 6.54 -0.43
C ARG A 100 -21.40 6.17 1.06
N LEU A 101 -20.45 5.35 1.54
CA LEU A 101 -20.34 5.00 2.96
C LEU A 101 -19.91 6.20 3.78
N VAL A 102 -18.93 6.96 3.29
CA VAL A 102 -18.46 8.19 3.92
C VAL A 102 -19.62 9.18 4.08
N ARG A 103 -20.41 9.43 3.03
CA ARG A 103 -21.57 10.30 3.09
C ARG A 103 -22.63 9.78 4.05
N THR A 104 -22.85 8.46 4.08
CA THR A 104 -23.79 7.87 5.05
C THR A 104 -23.32 8.09 6.49
N ALA A 105 -22.02 7.98 6.76
CA ALA A 105 -21.47 8.28 8.09
C ALA A 105 -21.68 9.76 8.47
N GLN A 106 -21.39 10.68 7.54
CA GLN A 106 -21.62 12.12 7.73
C GLN A 106 -23.10 12.46 7.98
N ASP A 107 -24.02 11.88 7.21
CA ASP A 107 -25.48 12.04 7.40
C ASP A 107 -25.94 11.54 8.80
N LEU A 108 -25.20 10.62 9.41
CA LEU A 108 -25.43 10.09 10.77
C LEU A 108 -24.71 10.90 11.84
N GLY A 109 -24.00 11.97 11.49
CA GLY A 109 -23.23 12.80 12.43
C GLY A 109 -21.88 12.17 12.83
N VAL A 110 -21.40 11.11 12.15
CA VAL A 110 -20.11 10.49 12.39
C VAL A 110 -19.02 11.27 11.62
N PRO A 111 -18.05 11.87 12.32
CA PRO A 111 -16.97 12.59 11.67
C PRO A 111 -16.10 11.64 10.83
N VAL A 112 -15.52 12.18 9.76
CA VAL A 112 -14.67 11.43 8.83
C VAL A 112 -13.28 12.03 8.80
N PHE A 113 -12.27 11.21 8.99
CA PHE A 113 -10.86 11.56 8.86
C PHE A 113 -10.27 10.83 7.65
N THR A 114 -9.50 11.49 6.78
CA THR A 114 -8.81 10.78 5.71
C THR A 114 -7.38 10.45 6.10
N TYR A 115 -6.91 9.26 5.75
CA TYR A 115 -5.64 8.74 6.22
C TYR A 115 -4.70 8.44 5.04
N ALA A 116 -3.91 9.42 4.65
CA ALA A 116 -2.93 9.33 3.54
C ALA A 116 -3.55 8.78 2.24
N LEU A 117 -4.65 9.38 1.79
CA LEU A 117 -5.34 8.94 0.56
C LEU A 117 -4.46 9.08 -0.67
N GLY A 118 -4.59 8.11 -1.59
CA GLY A 118 -4.16 8.25 -2.97
C GLY A 118 -5.34 8.64 -3.85
N ALA A 119 -5.19 9.65 -4.69
CA ALA A 119 -6.18 10.11 -5.64
C ALA A 119 -5.64 10.10 -7.07
N GLY A 120 -6.54 9.86 -8.02
CA GLY A 120 -6.30 9.98 -9.46
C GLY A 120 -6.10 8.66 -10.23
N PRO A 121 -6.45 8.71 -11.54
CA PRO A 121 -7.05 9.84 -12.23
C PRO A 121 -8.50 10.12 -11.80
N LEU A 122 -8.89 11.40 -11.72
CA LEU A 122 -10.27 11.87 -11.53
C LEU A 122 -10.59 12.84 -12.66
N THR A 123 -11.25 12.35 -13.70
CA THR A 123 -11.62 13.09 -14.91
C THR A 123 -13.12 13.14 -15.13
N ASP A 124 -13.88 12.23 -14.53
CA ASP A 124 -15.34 12.22 -14.56
C ASP A 124 -15.90 13.31 -13.65
N GLU A 125 -16.68 14.25 -14.20
CA GLU A 125 -17.22 15.39 -13.48
C GLU A 125 -18.15 14.97 -12.30
N THR A 126 -18.83 13.84 -12.45
CA THR A 126 -19.68 13.28 -11.39
C THR A 126 -18.82 12.78 -10.24
N ASP A 127 -17.72 12.07 -10.53
CA ASP A 127 -16.79 11.59 -9.51
C ASP A 127 -16.09 12.77 -8.81
N CYS A 128 -15.65 13.79 -9.56
CA CYS A 128 -15.09 15.03 -9.00
C CYS A 128 -16.08 15.73 -8.06
N THR A 129 -17.35 15.81 -8.46
CA THR A 129 -18.42 16.42 -7.64
C THR A 129 -18.63 15.63 -6.35
N TRP A 130 -18.66 14.30 -6.41
CA TRP A 130 -18.78 13.45 -5.22
C TRP A 130 -17.59 13.62 -4.28
N VAL A 131 -16.37 13.60 -4.81
CA VAL A 131 -15.13 13.79 -4.04
C VAL A 131 -15.15 15.14 -3.32
N ARG A 132 -15.42 16.23 -4.07
CA ARG A 132 -15.49 17.59 -3.53
C ARG A 132 -16.54 17.72 -2.42
N ALA A 133 -17.77 17.29 -2.68
CA ALA A 133 -18.87 17.41 -1.73
C ALA A 133 -18.64 16.58 -0.45
N THR A 134 -18.05 15.39 -0.58
CA THR A 134 -17.86 14.49 0.54
C THR A 134 -16.64 14.89 1.38
N LEU A 135 -15.53 15.25 0.74
CA LEU A 135 -14.31 15.62 1.47
C LEU A 135 -14.37 17.04 2.04
N ALA A 136 -15.25 17.91 1.55
CA ALA A 136 -15.47 19.23 2.14
C ALA A 136 -15.86 19.14 3.62
N ASP A 137 -16.63 18.13 4.01
CA ASP A 137 -17.13 17.91 5.37
C ASP A 137 -16.23 16.98 6.21
N ALA A 138 -15.05 16.56 5.69
CA ALA A 138 -14.15 15.71 6.47
C ALA A 138 -13.50 16.48 7.62
N ALA A 139 -13.20 15.85 8.74
CA ALA A 139 -12.53 16.47 9.88
C ALA A 139 -11.12 16.95 9.50
N GLU A 140 -10.38 16.14 8.77
CA GLU A 140 -9.08 16.47 8.19
C GLU A 140 -8.89 15.73 6.86
N VAL A 141 -8.18 16.36 5.90
CA VAL A 141 -7.82 15.73 4.63
C VAL A 141 -6.31 15.55 4.57
N THR A 142 -5.87 14.29 4.60
CA THR A 142 -4.47 13.91 4.41
C THR A 142 -4.34 13.03 3.17
N VAL A 143 -3.29 13.25 2.39
CA VAL A 143 -2.94 12.48 1.19
C VAL A 143 -1.49 12.01 1.30
N ARG A 144 -1.16 10.95 0.55
CA ARG A 144 0.17 10.33 0.63
C ARG A 144 1.23 10.99 -0.25
N ASP A 145 0.84 11.75 -1.28
CA ASP A 145 1.73 12.33 -2.29
C ASP A 145 1.17 13.66 -2.84
N GLU A 146 2.04 14.45 -3.47
CA GLU A 146 1.68 15.73 -4.09
C GLU A 146 0.76 15.54 -5.30
N GLU A 147 0.91 14.44 -6.07
CA GLU A 147 0.02 14.14 -7.17
C GLU A 147 -1.43 14.02 -6.69
N SER A 148 -1.66 13.25 -5.62
CA SER A 148 -2.99 13.10 -5.03
C SER A 148 -3.57 14.43 -4.54
N LYS A 149 -2.74 15.34 -4.00
CA LYS A 149 -3.17 16.69 -3.62
C LYS A 149 -3.60 17.48 -4.84
N LEU A 150 -2.79 17.52 -5.89
CA LEU A 150 -3.12 18.23 -7.12
C LEU A 150 -4.42 17.73 -7.74
N VAL A 151 -4.60 16.41 -7.82
CA VAL A 151 -5.83 15.79 -8.33
C VAL A 151 -7.07 16.23 -7.53
N LEU A 152 -6.97 16.30 -6.20
CA LEU A 152 -8.09 16.76 -5.37
C LEU A 152 -8.35 18.27 -5.51
N GLU A 153 -7.32 19.09 -5.67
CA GLU A 153 -7.44 20.53 -5.94
C GLU A 153 -8.07 20.78 -7.33
N GLU A 154 -7.65 20.02 -8.35
CA GLU A 154 -8.24 20.06 -9.71
C GLU A 154 -9.70 19.59 -9.71
N ALA A 155 -10.06 18.60 -8.88
CA ALA A 155 -11.46 18.20 -8.67
C ALA A 155 -12.28 19.29 -7.94
N GLY A 156 -11.67 20.41 -7.54
CA GLY A 156 -12.28 21.57 -6.93
C GLY A 156 -12.40 21.52 -5.40
N LEU A 157 -11.60 20.72 -4.72
CA LEU A 157 -11.52 20.73 -3.25
C LEU A 157 -10.72 21.96 -2.78
N THR A 158 -11.36 22.88 -2.05
CA THR A 158 -10.74 24.16 -1.64
C THR A 158 -10.23 24.17 -0.21
N ARG A 159 -10.50 23.13 0.59
CA ARG A 159 -10.02 23.05 1.97
C ARG A 159 -8.54 22.66 2.05
N PRO A 160 -7.86 22.93 3.17
CA PRO A 160 -6.48 22.50 3.35
C PRO A 160 -6.30 20.99 3.21
N ILE A 161 -5.30 20.60 2.42
CA ILE A 161 -4.89 19.22 2.20
C ILE A 161 -3.47 19.07 2.75
N THR A 162 -3.28 18.12 3.66
CA THR A 162 -1.95 17.83 4.21
C THR A 162 -1.32 16.66 3.46
N VAL A 163 -0.15 16.89 2.86
CA VAL A 163 0.63 15.83 2.21
C VAL A 163 1.53 15.17 3.25
N THR A 164 1.46 13.86 3.30
CA THR A 164 2.27 13.01 4.20
C THR A 164 3.09 12.01 3.39
N ALA A 165 3.00 10.72 3.67
CA ALA A 165 3.54 9.65 2.85
C ALA A 165 2.72 8.37 3.01
N ASP A 166 2.97 7.39 2.14
CA ASP A 166 2.24 6.13 2.16
C ASP A 166 2.44 5.37 3.48
N PRO A 167 1.37 5.00 4.20
CA PRO A 167 1.49 4.31 5.50
C PRO A 167 2.18 2.96 5.43
N ALA A 168 2.22 2.30 4.27
CA ALA A 168 2.96 1.05 4.09
C ALA A 168 4.47 1.21 4.38
N LEU A 169 5.00 2.43 4.35
CA LEU A 169 6.38 2.74 4.79
C LEU A 169 6.62 2.47 6.29
N LEU A 170 5.57 2.33 7.09
CA LEU A 170 5.67 2.00 8.51
C LEU A 170 5.57 0.49 8.77
N LEU A 171 5.36 -0.32 7.74
CA LEU A 171 5.29 -1.78 7.88
C LEU A 171 6.60 -2.32 8.46
N THR A 172 6.48 -3.24 9.40
CA THR A 172 7.61 -4.01 9.94
C THR A 172 7.67 -5.37 9.24
N PRO A 173 8.88 -5.90 8.96
CA PRO A 173 9.00 -7.21 8.35
C PRO A 173 8.49 -8.32 9.28
N GLY A 174 7.98 -9.39 8.70
CA GLY A 174 7.71 -10.64 9.41
C GLY A 174 8.97 -11.49 9.55
N GLU A 175 8.76 -12.77 9.75
CA GLU A 175 9.80 -13.79 9.84
C GLU A 175 9.49 -14.93 8.87
N GLY A 176 10.53 -15.73 8.55
CA GLY A 176 10.35 -16.96 7.77
C GLY A 176 10.46 -16.77 6.25
N GLY A 177 11.00 -15.65 5.75
CA GLY A 177 11.17 -15.40 4.31
C GLY A 177 11.98 -16.49 3.60
N ASP A 178 13.03 -17.03 4.25
CA ASP A 178 13.84 -18.13 3.70
C ASP A 178 13.03 -19.45 3.58
N GLU A 179 12.17 -19.75 4.56
CA GLU A 179 11.29 -20.91 4.53
C GLU A 179 10.22 -20.77 3.44
N LEU A 180 9.67 -19.57 3.30
CA LEU A 180 8.67 -19.27 2.27
C LEU A 180 9.27 -19.39 0.86
N LEU A 181 10.46 -18.87 0.62
CA LEU A 181 11.17 -19.01 -0.66
C LEU A 181 11.51 -20.48 -0.94
N ARG A 182 11.93 -21.22 0.09
CA ARG A 182 12.21 -22.65 -0.04
C ARG A 182 10.95 -23.46 -0.38
N ALA A 183 9.83 -23.14 0.23
CA ALA A 183 8.54 -23.77 -0.08
C ALA A 183 8.09 -23.54 -1.53
N GLN A 184 8.62 -22.49 -2.18
CA GLN A 184 8.41 -22.16 -3.58
C GLN A 184 9.53 -22.68 -4.51
N ALA A 185 10.41 -23.57 -4.00
CA ALA A 185 11.55 -24.13 -4.72
C ALA A 185 12.54 -23.08 -5.25
N VAL A 186 12.61 -21.90 -4.63
CA VAL A 186 13.65 -20.89 -4.95
C VAL A 186 15.01 -21.44 -4.48
N PRO A 187 16.04 -21.49 -5.34
CA PRO A 187 17.35 -22.01 -4.99
C PRO A 187 18.04 -21.15 -3.92
N ARG A 188 18.95 -21.79 -3.17
CA ARG A 188 19.79 -21.11 -2.15
C ARG A 188 21.15 -20.75 -2.74
N ASP A 189 21.83 -19.84 -2.07
CA ASP A 189 23.20 -19.46 -2.39
C ASP A 189 23.38 -18.94 -3.83
N VAL A 190 22.32 -18.38 -4.38
CA VAL A 190 22.30 -17.71 -5.67
C VAL A 190 21.82 -16.27 -5.50
N ARG A 191 22.17 -15.40 -6.44
CA ARG A 191 21.63 -14.04 -6.48
C ARG A 191 20.15 -14.08 -6.81
N LEU A 192 19.34 -13.35 -6.07
CA LEU A 192 17.89 -13.27 -6.26
C LEU A 192 17.52 -11.87 -6.78
N VAL A 193 16.95 -11.83 -7.97
CA VAL A 193 16.39 -10.59 -8.51
C VAL A 193 14.88 -10.68 -8.51
N GLY A 194 14.23 -9.77 -7.78
CA GLY A 194 12.77 -9.70 -7.73
C GLY A 194 12.20 -8.90 -8.89
N MET A 195 11.18 -9.44 -9.55
CA MET A 195 10.39 -8.74 -10.55
C MET A 195 8.92 -8.66 -10.13
N SER A 196 8.32 -7.47 -10.20
CA SER A 196 6.89 -7.27 -10.02
C SER A 196 6.29 -6.71 -11.30
N VAL A 197 5.48 -7.50 -11.96
CA VAL A 197 4.84 -7.18 -13.24
C VAL A 197 3.32 -7.14 -13.08
N ARG A 198 2.66 -6.34 -13.91
CA ARG A 198 1.21 -6.19 -13.93
C ARG A 198 0.74 -6.00 -15.39
N GLU A 199 -0.54 -5.78 -15.59
CA GLU A 199 -1.06 -5.39 -16.89
C GLU A 199 -0.35 -4.12 -17.42
N PRO A 200 -0.07 -4.04 -18.74
CA PRO A 200 0.74 -2.97 -19.35
C PRO A 200 0.14 -1.57 -19.12
N GLY A 201 -1.17 -1.40 -19.23
CA GLY A 201 -1.82 -0.11 -19.08
C GLY A 201 -1.14 1.01 -19.88
N ARG A 202 -1.13 2.22 -19.34
CA ARG A 202 -0.49 3.38 -19.99
C ARG A 202 1.04 3.30 -20.05
N ALA A 203 1.66 2.42 -19.27
CA ALA A 203 3.13 2.28 -19.28
C ALA A 203 3.67 1.68 -20.56
N ALA A 204 2.83 0.97 -21.31
CA ALA A 204 3.19 0.32 -22.57
C ALA A 204 2.20 0.70 -23.68
N GLU A 205 1.84 1.97 -23.77
CA GLU A 205 0.76 2.51 -24.62
C GLU A 205 0.93 2.18 -26.12
N HIS A 206 2.17 1.89 -26.55
CA HIS A 206 2.50 1.55 -27.94
C HIS A 206 2.90 0.09 -28.14
N LEU A 207 2.71 -0.76 -27.12
CA LEU A 207 2.94 -2.20 -27.20
C LEU A 207 1.61 -2.94 -27.04
N ASP A 208 1.41 -3.96 -27.85
CA ASP A 208 0.44 -4.98 -27.50
C ASP A 208 0.91 -5.79 -26.28
N GLU A 209 0.00 -6.53 -25.68
CA GLU A 209 0.30 -7.31 -24.45
C GLU A 209 1.41 -8.32 -24.70
N GLU A 210 1.52 -8.88 -25.92
CA GLU A 210 2.54 -9.85 -26.30
C GLU A 210 3.92 -9.20 -26.38
N GLY A 211 4.05 -8.08 -27.06
CA GLY A 211 5.30 -7.31 -27.16
C GLY A 211 5.78 -6.80 -25.80
N TYR A 212 4.85 -6.41 -24.93
CA TYR A 212 5.15 -6.05 -23.55
C TYR A 212 5.72 -7.22 -22.74
N HIS A 213 5.08 -8.40 -22.78
CA HIS A 213 5.60 -9.58 -22.08
C HIS A 213 6.93 -10.04 -22.64
N GLN A 214 7.13 -9.95 -23.97
CA GLN A 214 8.41 -10.30 -24.62
C GLN A 214 9.55 -9.35 -24.17
N LEU A 215 9.25 -8.05 -24.04
CA LEU A 215 10.25 -7.09 -23.58
C LEU A 215 10.69 -7.40 -22.15
N LEU A 216 9.75 -7.70 -21.25
CA LEU A 216 10.06 -8.08 -19.86
C LEU A 216 10.76 -9.44 -19.78
N ALA A 217 10.44 -10.38 -20.67
CA ALA A 217 11.16 -11.65 -20.77
C ALA A 217 12.64 -11.43 -21.15
N ASN A 218 12.90 -10.56 -22.13
CA ASN A 218 14.27 -10.21 -22.50
C ASN A 218 15.05 -9.55 -21.34
N VAL A 219 14.36 -8.76 -20.50
CA VAL A 219 14.97 -8.23 -19.26
C VAL A 219 15.30 -9.35 -18.29
N GLY A 220 14.37 -10.31 -18.09
CA GLY A 220 14.60 -11.49 -17.24
C GLY A 220 15.82 -12.31 -17.71
N ASP A 221 15.90 -12.62 -19.00
CA ASP A 221 17.05 -13.34 -19.59
C ASP A 221 18.36 -12.54 -19.40
N PHE A 222 18.32 -11.22 -19.60
CA PHE A 222 19.49 -10.37 -19.32
C PHE A 222 19.96 -10.46 -17.88
N LEU A 223 19.04 -10.45 -16.90
CA LEU A 223 19.36 -10.59 -15.49
C LEU A 223 20.02 -11.93 -15.18
N VAL A 224 19.49 -13.02 -15.76
CA VAL A 224 20.07 -14.36 -15.64
C VAL A 224 21.51 -14.39 -16.17
N HIS A 225 21.72 -13.91 -17.40
CA HIS A 225 23.04 -13.98 -18.04
C HIS A 225 24.05 -12.98 -17.45
N ARG A 226 23.63 -11.72 -17.20
CA ARG A 226 24.55 -10.66 -16.77
C ARG A 226 24.91 -10.75 -15.30
N LEU A 227 23.96 -11.16 -14.47
CA LEU A 227 24.15 -11.19 -13.01
C LEU A 227 24.32 -12.61 -12.45
N ASP A 228 24.18 -13.64 -13.28
CA ASP A 228 24.07 -15.05 -12.83
C ASP A 228 22.99 -15.20 -11.74
N ALA A 229 21.83 -14.58 -11.97
CA ALA A 229 20.77 -14.49 -11.00
C ALA A 229 19.67 -15.54 -11.22
N HIS A 230 18.90 -15.83 -10.18
CA HIS A 230 17.59 -16.46 -10.26
C HIS A 230 16.52 -15.36 -10.14
N VAL A 231 15.59 -15.32 -11.09
CA VAL A 231 14.56 -14.29 -11.13
C VAL A 231 13.33 -14.77 -10.37
N VAL A 232 12.90 -14.00 -9.38
CA VAL A 232 11.71 -14.29 -8.60
C VAL A 232 10.62 -13.29 -8.96
N PHE A 233 9.52 -13.74 -9.52
CA PHE A 233 8.36 -12.89 -9.76
C PHE A 233 7.48 -12.84 -8.51
N LEU A 234 7.19 -11.60 -8.05
CA LEU A 234 6.43 -11.34 -6.83
C LEU A 234 5.08 -10.67 -7.19
N PRO A 235 4.01 -11.46 -7.36
CA PRO A 235 2.66 -10.90 -7.55
C PRO A 235 2.21 -10.16 -6.29
N MET A 236 1.76 -8.92 -6.45
CA MET A 236 1.21 -8.10 -5.37
C MET A 236 -0.30 -8.24 -5.25
N GLU A 237 -0.93 -8.75 -6.31
CA GLU A 237 -2.33 -9.17 -6.35
C GLU A 237 -2.50 -10.35 -7.32
N ARG A 238 -3.68 -10.97 -7.30
CA ARG A 238 -3.91 -12.22 -8.03
C ARG A 238 -3.69 -12.11 -9.54
N ASP A 239 -4.09 -11.00 -10.13
CA ASP A 239 -4.03 -10.82 -11.59
C ASP A 239 -2.58 -10.67 -12.09
N ASP A 240 -1.65 -10.25 -11.23
CA ASP A 240 -0.22 -10.16 -11.57
C ASP A 240 0.38 -11.52 -11.95
N MET A 241 -0.17 -12.62 -11.39
CA MET A 241 0.31 -13.99 -11.68
C MET A 241 0.17 -14.32 -13.17
N ARG A 242 -0.93 -13.90 -13.82
CA ARG A 242 -1.14 -14.12 -15.25
C ARG A 242 -0.03 -13.47 -16.08
N HIS A 243 0.32 -12.22 -15.74
CA HIS A 243 1.37 -11.49 -16.43
C HIS A 243 2.76 -12.07 -16.14
N ALA A 244 3.04 -12.47 -14.90
CA ALA A 244 4.29 -13.13 -14.55
C ALA A 244 4.49 -14.43 -15.33
N HIS A 245 3.48 -15.29 -15.38
CA HIS A 245 3.54 -16.54 -16.17
C HIS A 245 3.68 -16.27 -17.68
N ALA A 246 3.03 -15.24 -18.21
CA ALA A 246 3.14 -14.84 -19.60
C ALA A 246 4.55 -14.35 -19.94
N VAL A 247 5.23 -13.66 -19.03
CA VAL A 247 6.65 -13.28 -19.18
C VAL A 247 7.55 -14.51 -19.15
N VAL A 248 7.43 -15.34 -18.11
CA VAL A 248 8.25 -16.56 -17.94
C VAL A 248 8.12 -17.51 -19.14
N SER A 249 6.91 -17.67 -19.70
CA SER A 249 6.71 -18.51 -20.88
C SER A 249 7.43 -18.03 -22.16
N ARG A 250 7.96 -16.80 -22.16
CA ARG A 250 8.71 -16.20 -23.26
C ARG A 250 10.21 -16.08 -22.98
N MET A 251 10.63 -16.39 -21.75
CA MET A 251 12.05 -16.38 -21.38
C MET A 251 12.78 -17.60 -21.97
N ALA A 252 14.01 -17.37 -22.42
CA ALA A 252 14.90 -18.45 -22.84
C ALA A 252 15.38 -19.30 -21.63
N ASP A 253 15.60 -18.63 -20.50
CA ASP A 253 16.10 -19.23 -19.25
C ASP A 253 14.97 -19.39 -18.21
N ALA A 254 13.82 -19.89 -18.61
CA ALA A 254 12.64 -20.04 -17.75
C ALA A 254 12.88 -20.95 -16.52
N ASP A 255 13.85 -21.86 -16.59
CA ASP A 255 14.30 -22.71 -15.48
C ASP A 255 15.05 -21.94 -14.39
N ARG A 256 15.54 -20.73 -14.70
CA ARG A 256 16.14 -19.79 -13.78
C ARG A 256 15.13 -18.80 -13.19
N CYS A 257 13.84 -19.12 -13.23
CA CYS A 257 12.77 -18.28 -12.75
C CYS A 257 11.83 -19.01 -11.81
N THR A 258 11.27 -18.27 -10.85
CA THR A 258 10.16 -18.74 -10.00
C THR A 258 9.08 -17.67 -9.91
N VAL A 259 7.83 -18.03 -10.17
CA VAL A 259 6.68 -17.18 -9.90
C VAL A 259 6.13 -17.57 -8.53
N LEU A 260 6.17 -16.67 -7.54
CA LEU A 260 5.62 -16.96 -6.22
C LEU A 260 4.11 -17.16 -6.33
N HIS A 261 3.63 -18.24 -5.76
CA HIS A 261 2.21 -18.56 -5.68
C HIS A 261 1.83 -18.83 -4.22
N GLY A 262 0.71 -18.33 -3.81
CA GLY A 262 0.25 -18.47 -2.43
C GLY A 262 -0.40 -17.20 -1.91
N THR A 263 -0.85 -17.27 -0.69
CA THR A 263 -1.40 -16.10 0.03
C THR A 263 -0.41 -15.70 1.10
N TYR A 264 0.19 -14.52 0.94
CA TYR A 264 1.14 -13.96 1.89
C TYR A 264 0.51 -12.83 2.68
N ARG A 265 0.93 -12.66 3.93
CA ARG A 265 0.71 -11.43 4.68
C ARG A 265 1.72 -10.37 4.21
N PRO A 266 1.40 -9.07 4.29
CA PRO A 266 2.33 -8.02 3.88
C PRO A 266 3.70 -8.13 4.56
N GLN A 267 3.74 -8.45 5.86
CA GLN A 267 4.98 -8.62 6.61
C GLN A 267 5.83 -9.80 6.09
N GLN A 268 5.20 -10.90 5.67
CA GLN A 268 5.88 -12.04 5.05
C GLN A 268 6.45 -11.67 3.68
N MET A 269 5.68 -10.94 2.87
CA MET A 269 6.16 -10.48 1.57
C MET A 269 7.33 -9.50 1.74
N LEU A 270 7.28 -8.59 2.71
CA LEU A 270 8.41 -7.72 3.03
C LEU A 270 9.64 -8.51 3.46
N ASP A 271 9.47 -9.58 4.25
CA ASP A 271 10.60 -10.43 4.65
C ASP A 271 11.17 -11.25 3.47
N ILE A 272 10.34 -11.69 2.53
CA ILE A 272 10.79 -12.27 1.25
C ILE A 272 11.61 -11.24 0.46
N VAL A 273 11.11 -10.01 0.31
CA VAL A 273 11.79 -8.94 -0.44
C VAL A 273 13.16 -8.62 0.16
N ARG A 274 13.33 -8.72 1.47
CA ARG A 274 14.64 -8.54 2.14
C ARG A 274 15.71 -9.55 1.74
N ARG A 275 15.34 -10.66 1.06
CA ARG A 275 16.28 -11.68 0.56
C ARG A 275 16.75 -11.41 -0.86
N LEU A 276 16.21 -10.39 -1.51
CA LEU A 276 16.56 -10.04 -2.87
C LEU A 276 17.84 -9.19 -2.90
N ASP A 277 18.61 -9.33 -3.98
CA ASP A 277 19.79 -8.52 -4.25
C ASP A 277 19.46 -7.28 -5.10
N LEU A 278 18.35 -7.34 -5.83
CA LEU A 278 17.85 -6.27 -6.71
C LEU A 278 16.35 -6.41 -6.89
N ALA A 279 15.63 -5.31 -7.01
CA ALA A 279 14.20 -5.27 -7.30
C ALA A 279 13.91 -4.44 -8.56
N ILE A 280 13.12 -4.99 -9.48
CA ILE A 280 12.65 -4.30 -10.69
C ILE A 280 11.14 -4.42 -10.72
N GLY A 281 10.41 -3.32 -10.78
CA GLY A 281 8.97 -3.47 -10.69
C GLY A 281 8.11 -2.29 -11.07
N MET A 282 6.85 -2.63 -11.35
CA MET A 282 5.79 -1.71 -11.68
C MET A 282 4.91 -1.39 -10.47
N ARG A 283 4.69 -2.34 -9.56
CA ARG A 283 3.80 -2.17 -8.41
C ARG A 283 4.43 -1.28 -7.35
N LEU A 284 3.75 -0.18 -7.02
CA LEU A 284 4.22 0.80 -6.03
C LEU A 284 4.62 0.14 -4.70
N HIS A 285 3.77 -0.73 -4.15
CA HIS A 285 4.05 -1.33 -2.84
C HIS A 285 5.17 -2.37 -2.88
N PHE A 286 5.41 -3.04 -4.00
CA PHE A 286 6.62 -3.84 -4.17
C PHE A 286 7.89 -2.96 -4.06
N LEU A 287 7.88 -1.80 -4.70
CA LEU A 287 8.98 -0.83 -4.63
C LEU A 287 9.11 -0.23 -3.22
N ILE A 288 8.01 0.05 -2.52
CA ILE A 288 8.03 0.46 -1.12
C ILE A 288 8.67 -0.62 -0.25
N PHE A 289 8.34 -1.89 -0.45
CA PHE A 289 8.95 -3.01 0.29
C PHE A 289 10.44 -3.13 -0.01
N ALA A 290 10.85 -2.95 -1.27
CA ALA A 290 12.27 -2.93 -1.64
C ALA A 290 13.03 -1.77 -0.98
N ALA A 291 12.44 -0.57 -0.94
CA ALA A 291 13.02 0.58 -0.25
C ALA A 291 13.13 0.35 1.27
N LEU A 292 12.11 -0.24 1.91
CA LEU A 292 12.14 -0.64 3.33
C LEU A 292 13.18 -1.72 3.62
N ALA A 293 13.39 -2.63 2.68
CA ALA A 293 14.40 -3.68 2.76
C ALA A 293 15.83 -3.14 2.56
N GLY A 294 15.98 -1.91 2.06
CA GLY A 294 17.28 -1.32 1.78
C GLY A 294 18.01 -1.98 0.60
N ILE A 295 17.27 -2.53 -0.37
CA ILE A 295 17.85 -3.14 -1.57
C ILE A 295 17.77 -2.18 -2.76
N PRO A 296 18.71 -2.26 -3.71
CA PRO A 296 18.64 -1.44 -4.93
C PRO A 296 17.37 -1.76 -5.72
N LEU A 297 16.72 -0.73 -6.25
CA LEU A 297 15.48 -0.93 -6.98
C LEU A 297 15.41 -0.08 -8.25
N LEU A 298 14.79 -0.64 -9.28
CA LEU A 298 14.50 0.01 -10.55
C LEU A 298 12.99 0.07 -10.78
N PRO A 299 12.38 1.25 -10.60
CA PRO A 299 10.97 1.44 -10.91
C PRO A 299 10.71 1.40 -12.41
N LEU A 300 9.61 0.74 -12.80
CA LEU A 300 9.05 0.77 -14.15
C LEU A 300 7.70 1.50 -14.10
N PRO A 301 7.67 2.84 -14.14
CA PRO A 301 6.45 3.60 -13.92
C PRO A 301 5.35 3.33 -14.94
N TYR A 302 4.19 2.93 -14.48
CA TYR A 302 2.97 2.80 -15.28
C TYR A 302 1.94 3.89 -14.94
N ALA A 303 2.15 4.62 -13.86
CA ALA A 303 1.29 5.69 -13.37
C ALA A 303 2.12 6.72 -12.59
N GLY A 304 1.61 7.95 -12.47
CA GLY A 304 2.27 9.06 -11.78
C GLY A 304 2.76 8.71 -10.39
N LYS A 305 1.94 8.01 -9.60
CA LYS A 305 2.31 7.56 -8.24
C LYS A 305 3.61 6.75 -8.14
N VAL A 306 3.95 5.96 -9.16
CA VAL A 306 5.21 5.19 -9.18
C VAL A 306 6.37 6.10 -9.55
N PHE A 307 6.14 7.03 -10.49
CA PHE A 307 7.12 8.03 -10.89
C PHE A 307 7.46 8.96 -9.72
N ASP A 308 6.46 9.48 -9.03
CA ASP A 308 6.63 10.34 -7.85
C ASP A 308 7.37 9.63 -6.73
N PHE A 309 7.02 8.39 -6.45
CA PHE A 309 7.75 7.59 -5.46
C PHE A 309 9.22 7.43 -5.85
N ALA A 310 9.51 7.07 -7.11
CA ALA A 310 10.87 6.94 -7.60
C ALA A 310 11.67 8.23 -7.41
N GLN A 311 11.10 9.38 -7.76
CA GLN A 311 11.74 10.68 -7.55
C GLN A 311 12.00 10.97 -6.07
N GLN A 312 11.02 10.70 -5.21
CA GLN A 312 11.14 10.97 -3.77
C GLN A 312 12.26 10.17 -3.11
N ILE A 313 12.47 8.91 -3.50
CA ILE A 313 13.55 8.06 -2.98
C ILE A 313 14.87 8.23 -3.75
N GLY A 314 14.91 9.04 -4.80
CA GLY A 314 16.09 9.23 -5.64
C GLY A 314 16.46 8.00 -6.48
N ALA A 315 15.48 7.12 -6.76
CA ALA A 315 15.68 5.99 -7.65
C ALA A 315 15.57 6.42 -9.13
N PRO A 316 16.31 5.76 -10.06
CA PRO A 316 16.13 6.01 -11.47
C PRO A 316 14.71 5.63 -11.91
N ALA A 317 14.06 6.49 -12.66
CA ALA A 317 12.72 6.23 -13.18
C ALA A 317 12.73 6.32 -14.71
N LEU A 318 12.47 5.20 -15.37
CA LEU A 318 12.31 5.16 -16.81
C LEU A 318 10.86 5.54 -17.17
N ARG A 319 10.70 6.28 -18.27
CA ARG A 319 9.37 6.64 -18.76
C ARG A 319 8.79 5.48 -19.57
N GLY A 320 8.02 4.63 -18.90
CA GLY A 320 7.32 3.51 -19.55
C GLY A 320 8.21 2.31 -19.88
N VAL A 321 7.59 1.27 -20.38
CA VAL A 321 8.19 0.02 -20.86
C VAL A 321 7.85 -0.09 -22.34
N VAL A 322 8.68 0.52 -23.19
CA VAL A 322 8.48 0.56 -24.63
C VAL A 322 9.75 0.06 -25.35
N ARG A 323 9.65 -0.33 -26.61
CA ARG A 323 10.80 -0.88 -27.36
C ARG A 323 12.00 0.06 -27.38
N GLU A 324 11.75 1.35 -27.48
CA GLU A 324 12.76 2.41 -27.51
C GLU A 324 13.53 2.53 -26.18
N THR A 325 12.90 2.12 -25.07
CA THR A 325 13.52 2.17 -23.73
C THR A 325 14.19 0.86 -23.33
N ALA A 326 14.05 -0.23 -24.11
CA ALA A 326 14.62 -1.53 -23.76
C ALA A 326 16.13 -1.46 -23.50
N GLY A 327 16.89 -0.84 -24.41
CA GLY A 327 18.34 -0.66 -24.24
C GLY A 327 18.70 0.21 -23.03
N LEU A 328 17.90 1.26 -22.75
CA LEU A 328 18.07 2.11 -21.56
C LEU A 328 17.78 1.33 -20.28
N LEU A 329 16.76 0.48 -20.30
CA LEU A 329 16.40 -0.37 -19.15
C LEU A 329 17.55 -1.32 -18.79
N LEU A 330 18.11 -2.03 -19.79
CA LEU A 330 19.24 -2.93 -19.57
C LEU A 330 20.49 -2.18 -19.08
N ALA A 331 20.79 -1.02 -19.66
CA ALA A 331 21.91 -0.18 -19.23
C ALA A 331 21.72 0.36 -17.82
N GLU A 332 20.49 0.68 -17.41
CA GLU A 332 20.21 1.16 -16.06
C GLU A 332 20.28 0.03 -15.04
N VAL A 333 19.85 -1.18 -15.38
CA VAL A 333 20.07 -2.38 -14.55
C VAL A 333 21.56 -2.59 -14.28
N ASP A 334 22.38 -2.52 -15.32
CA ASP A 334 23.83 -2.71 -15.23
C ASP A 334 24.48 -1.65 -14.33
N ARG A 335 24.14 -0.38 -14.56
CA ARG A 335 24.60 0.74 -13.76
C ARG A 335 24.16 0.63 -12.29
N LEU A 336 22.87 0.32 -12.06
CA LEU A 336 22.34 0.16 -10.72
C LEU A 336 23.04 -0.97 -9.95
N TRP A 337 23.39 -2.05 -10.64
CA TRP A 337 24.17 -3.15 -10.05
C TRP A 337 25.57 -2.73 -9.67
N ASP A 338 26.26 -2.01 -10.54
CA ASP A 338 27.65 -1.59 -10.30
C ASP A 338 27.76 -0.47 -9.24
N GLU A 339 26.78 0.46 -9.22
CA GLU A 339 26.73 1.60 -8.29
C GLU A 339 25.91 1.30 -7.00
N ARG A 340 25.45 0.05 -6.78
CA ARG A 340 24.46 -0.27 -5.73
C ARG A 340 24.80 0.22 -4.32
N PRO A 341 26.06 0.25 -3.82
CA PRO A 341 26.31 0.73 -2.47
C PRO A 341 25.92 2.19 -2.28
N ASP A 342 26.30 3.06 -3.23
CA ASP A 342 26.02 4.50 -3.17
C ASP A 342 24.52 4.76 -3.37
N ARG A 343 23.90 4.04 -4.31
CA ARG A 343 22.47 4.14 -4.60
C ARG A 343 21.62 3.72 -3.39
N VAL A 344 21.97 2.60 -2.75
CA VAL A 344 21.26 2.12 -1.56
C VAL A 344 21.41 3.11 -0.41
N ALA A 345 22.61 3.65 -0.15
CA ALA A 345 22.82 4.63 0.90
C ALA A 345 21.96 5.88 0.70
N HIS A 346 21.91 6.40 -0.53
CA HIS A 346 21.05 7.54 -0.86
C HIS A 346 19.56 7.22 -0.67
N MET A 347 19.07 6.09 -1.22
CA MET A 347 17.69 5.66 -1.09
C MET A 347 17.28 5.41 0.36
N THR A 348 18.16 4.83 1.17
CA THR A 348 17.90 4.57 2.61
C THR A 348 17.65 5.88 3.36
N THR A 349 18.46 6.91 3.10
CA THR A 349 18.26 8.24 3.70
C THR A 349 16.89 8.82 3.31
N ARG A 350 16.55 8.80 2.02
CA ARG A 350 15.28 9.31 1.53
C ARG A 350 14.08 8.51 2.06
N THR A 351 14.21 7.19 2.13
CA THR A 351 13.18 6.32 2.71
C THR A 351 12.94 6.64 4.19
N ALA A 352 13.99 6.92 4.96
CA ALA A 352 13.85 7.34 6.35
C ALA A 352 13.09 8.68 6.47
N GLU A 353 13.36 9.66 5.61
CA GLU A 353 12.61 10.92 5.55
C GLU A 353 11.11 10.68 5.23
N MET A 354 10.83 9.80 4.27
CA MET A 354 9.46 9.44 3.92
C MET A 354 8.73 8.72 5.08
N ARG A 355 9.42 7.84 5.81
CA ARG A 355 8.87 7.18 7.01
C ARG A 355 8.47 8.19 8.07
N LEU A 356 9.28 9.22 8.32
CA LEU A 356 8.92 10.32 9.23
C LEU A 356 7.65 11.05 8.77
N ARG A 357 7.50 11.29 7.48
CA ARG A 357 6.27 11.90 6.93
C ARG A 357 5.06 10.96 7.07
N ALA A 358 5.24 9.64 6.85
CA ALA A 358 4.18 8.65 7.04
C ALA A 358 3.70 8.60 8.49
N THR A 359 4.62 8.71 9.47
CA THR A 359 4.29 8.84 10.90
C THR A 359 3.41 10.06 11.17
N GLY A 360 3.63 11.15 10.44
CA GLY A 360 2.83 12.36 10.59
C GLY A 360 1.32 12.18 10.35
N THR A 361 0.89 11.24 9.51
CA THR A 361 -0.54 10.92 9.37
C THR A 361 -1.10 10.30 10.65
N ALA A 362 -0.39 9.33 11.21
CA ALA A 362 -0.78 8.68 12.45
C ALA A 362 -0.83 9.67 13.62
N ASP A 363 0.18 10.51 13.76
CA ASP A 363 0.25 11.52 14.82
C ASP A 363 -0.91 12.52 14.74
N ARG A 364 -1.28 12.96 13.53
CA ARG A 364 -2.44 13.83 13.30
C ARG A 364 -3.75 13.14 13.69
N PHE A 365 -3.91 11.89 13.31
CA PHE A 365 -5.10 11.12 13.65
C PHE A 365 -5.19 10.88 15.17
N LEU A 366 -4.10 10.52 15.82
CA LEU A 366 -4.04 10.37 17.28
C LEU A 366 -4.35 11.69 18.00
N ALA A 367 -3.78 12.80 17.55
CA ALA A 367 -4.10 14.11 18.10
C ALA A 367 -5.58 14.51 17.89
N TYR A 368 -6.16 14.10 16.76
CA TYR A 368 -7.59 14.26 16.53
C TYR A 368 -8.42 13.44 17.53
N LEU A 369 -8.08 12.16 17.74
CA LEU A 369 -8.75 11.31 18.71
C LEU A 369 -8.63 11.85 20.15
N ASP A 370 -7.46 12.32 20.55
CA ASP A 370 -7.23 12.85 21.91
C ASP A 370 -8.06 14.09 22.18
N ARG A 371 -8.36 14.90 21.14
CA ARG A 371 -9.24 16.09 21.27
C ARG A 371 -10.73 15.74 21.29
N THR A 372 -11.15 14.74 20.52
CA THR A 372 -12.58 14.44 20.29
C THR A 372 -13.09 13.27 21.14
N ALA A 373 -12.19 12.37 21.50
CA ALA A 373 -12.46 11.18 22.28
C ALA A 373 -11.27 10.91 23.23
N PRO A 374 -11.13 11.71 24.32
CA PRO A 374 -9.98 11.63 25.21
C PRO A 374 -9.92 10.26 25.91
N ARG A 375 -8.70 9.85 26.28
CA ARG A 375 -8.47 8.60 27.01
C ARG A 375 -9.26 8.59 28.32
N PRO A 376 -9.86 7.44 28.71
CA PRO A 376 -10.44 7.34 30.03
C PRO A 376 -9.35 7.59 31.09
N LEU A 377 -9.67 8.40 32.11
CA LEU A 377 -8.78 8.63 33.24
C LEU A 377 -8.54 7.29 33.94
N VAL A 378 -7.32 6.76 33.85
CA VAL A 378 -6.88 5.66 34.72
C VAL A 378 -6.73 6.26 36.12
N LEU A 379 -7.72 6.11 36.94
CA LEU A 379 -7.59 6.39 38.37
C LEU A 379 -6.45 5.51 38.90
N ALA A 380 -5.34 6.14 39.30
CA ALA A 380 -4.25 5.44 39.93
C ALA A 380 -4.83 4.59 41.06
N ALA A 381 -4.58 3.28 41.04
CA ALA A 381 -5.02 2.39 42.10
C ALA A 381 -4.55 2.99 43.42
N ALA A 382 -5.49 3.21 44.34
CA ALA A 382 -5.16 3.69 45.66
C ALA A 382 -4.13 2.75 46.30
N PRO A 383 -3.09 3.26 46.96
CA PRO A 383 -2.11 2.42 47.61
C PRO A 383 -2.81 1.51 48.60
N THR A 384 -2.58 0.22 48.50
CA THR A 384 -3.09 -0.79 49.43
C THR A 384 -2.63 -0.40 50.85
N PRO A 385 -3.52 -0.26 51.81
CA PRO A 385 -3.11 0.05 53.19
C PRO A 385 -2.19 -1.07 53.69
N ALA A 386 -1.01 -0.68 54.18
CA ALA A 386 -0.07 -1.59 54.79
C ALA A 386 -0.78 -2.30 55.97
N ALA A 387 -0.81 -3.62 55.91
CA ALA A 387 -1.26 -4.44 57.01
C ALA A 387 -0.30 -4.25 58.17
N GLY A 388 -0.82 -3.62 59.26
CA GLY A 388 -0.16 -3.53 60.56
C GLY A 388 -0.29 -4.83 61.34
#